data_29773f79ade46cc50bc2e2960ad5aca8
#
_entry.id   29773f79ade46cc50bc2e2960ad5aca8
#
_cell.length_a   1.000
_cell.length_b   1.000
_cell.length_c   1.000
_cell.angle_alpha   90.00
_cell.angle_beta   90.00
_cell.angle_gamma   90.00
#
_symmetry.space_group_name_H-M   'P 1'
#
loop_
_entity.id
_entity.type
_entity.pdbx_description
1 polymer ?
#
loop_
_entity_poly.entity_id
_entity_poly.type
_entity_poly.pdbx_seq_one_letter_code
_entity_poly.pdbx_strand_id
1 'polypeptide(L)'
;MTIYIDNDYRCHISNPDGTLTAVETDAFDGKCPAYIEGYRYIPAGESWTRPDGVVFTGEMIAPWRDWRTLDAAQRDYEREQYAAMSAELADAQAALEMLGVTPDE
;
A
#
# COMPACT_ATOMS: atom_id res chain seq x y z
N MET A 1 -2.08 8.66 -5.22
CA MET A 1 -2.98 8.75 -4.06
C MET A 1 -2.52 9.82 -3.10
N THR A 2 -3.39 10.34 -2.26
CA THR A 2 -3.01 11.32 -1.24
C THR A 2 -2.70 10.61 0.06
N ILE A 3 -1.52 10.87 0.61
CA ILE A 3 -1.13 10.45 1.95
C ILE A 3 -0.89 11.66 2.83
N TYR A 4 -0.76 11.44 4.13
CA TYR A 4 -0.54 12.51 5.09
C TYR A 4 0.72 12.19 5.89
N ILE A 5 1.62 13.15 6.02
CA ILE A 5 2.88 12.96 6.75
C ILE A 5 2.94 13.86 7.97
N ASP A 6 3.51 13.34 9.05
CA ASP A 6 3.76 14.11 10.26
C ASP A 6 5.18 14.72 10.26
N ASN A 7 5.58 15.34 11.36
CA ASN A 7 6.87 15.99 11.46
C ASN A 7 8.06 15.02 11.40
N ASP A 8 7.81 13.73 11.63
CA ASP A 8 8.80 12.67 11.52
C ASP A 8 8.75 11.95 10.16
N TYR A 9 8.02 12.51 9.20
CA TYR A 9 7.80 11.93 7.86
C TYR A 9 7.07 10.59 7.86
N ARG A 10 6.42 10.22 8.97
CA ARG A 10 5.63 8.99 9.04
C ARG A 10 4.36 9.15 8.23
N CYS A 11 4.03 8.12 7.45
CA CYS A 11 2.87 8.14 6.57
C CYS A 11 1.60 7.74 7.31
N HIS A 12 0.53 8.46 7.03
CA HIS A 12 -0.82 8.17 7.55
C HIS A 12 -1.80 8.16 6.40
N ILE A 13 -2.85 7.37 6.50
CA ILE A 13 -3.89 7.27 5.47
C ILE A 13 -5.03 8.24 5.70
N SER A 14 -5.07 8.93 6.85
CA SER A 14 -6.11 9.90 7.18
C SER A 14 -5.51 11.07 7.96
N ASN A 15 -6.23 12.18 7.98
CA ASN A 15 -5.82 13.42 8.64
C ASN A 15 -7.00 14.02 9.40
N PRO A 16 -7.52 13.33 10.46
CA PRO A 16 -8.73 13.76 11.13
C PRO A 16 -8.59 15.12 11.85
N ASP A 17 -7.39 15.44 12.33
CA ASP A 17 -7.13 16.68 13.05
C ASP A 17 -6.68 17.83 12.13
N GLY A 18 -6.42 17.56 10.87
CA GLY A 18 -5.93 18.56 9.92
C GLY A 18 -4.52 19.08 10.21
N THR A 19 -3.74 18.38 11.07
CA THR A 19 -2.41 18.79 11.48
C THR A 19 -1.29 18.22 10.62
N LEU A 20 -1.61 17.23 9.79
CA LEU A 20 -0.65 16.55 8.94
C LEU A 20 -0.53 17.22 7.58
N THR A 21 0.61 17.03 6.92
CA THR A 21 0.85 17.57 5.58
C THR A 21 0.34 16.58 4.53
N ALA A 22 -0.55 17.02 3.66
CA ALA A 22 -1.03 16.21 2.55
C ALA A 22 0.02 16.14 1.44
N VAL A 23 0.26 14.94 0.94
CA VAL A 23 1.21 14.69 -0.15
C VAL A 23 0.55 13.81 -1.19
N GLU A 24 0.60 14.23 -2.44
CA GLU A 24 0.16 13.41 -3.56
C GLU A 24 1.34 12.60 -4.09
N THR A 25 1.19 11.28 -4.12
CA THR A 25 2.25 10.37 -4.59
C THR A 25 1.65 9.08 -5.13
N ASP A 26 2.33 8.46 -6.08
CA ASP A 26 1.99 7.13 -6.60
C ASP A 26 2.83 6.02 -5.97
N ALA A 27 3.76 6.36 -5.08
CA ALA A 27 4.68 5.41 -4.46
C ALA A 27 3.96 4.31 -3.67
N PHE A 28 2.75 4.58 -3.19
CA PHE A 28 1.96 3.64 -2.40
C PHE A 28 0.75 3.08 -3.15
N ASP A 29 0.65 3.30 -4.45
CA ASP A 29 -0.45 2.76 -5.24
C ASP A 29 -0.45 1.24 -5.18
N GLY A 30 -1.61 0.65 -4.87
CA GLY A 30 -1.75 -0.79 -4.71
C GLY A 30 -1.22 -1.35 -3.40
N LYS A 31 -0.77 -0.51 -2.47
CA LYS A 31 -0.25 -0.94 -1.17
C LYS A 31 -1.35 -0.94 -0.11
N CYS A 32 -1.27 -1.88 0.84
CA CYS A 32 -2.23 -1.95 1.94
C CYS A 32 -1.94 -0.88 3.00
N PRO A 33 -2.95 -0.50 3.83
CA PRO A 33 -2.75 0.51 4.87
C PRO A 33 -1.62 0.19 5.83
N ALA A 34 -1.46 -1.07 6.23
CA ALA A 34 -0.39 -1.49 7.12
C ALA A 34 0.99 -1.25 6.51
N TYR A 35 1.13 -1.47 5.20
CA TYR A 35 2.36 -1.17 4.48
C TYR A 35 2.65 0.32 4.47
N ILE A 36 1.67 1.14 4.10
CA ILE A 36 1.81 2.59 4.01
C ILE A 36 2.21 3.18 5.37
N GLU A 37 1.56 2.78 6.44
CA GLU A 37 1.83 3.28 7.79
C GLU A 37 3.17 2.79 8.37
N GLY A 38 3.76 1.78 7.77
CA GLY A 38 5.07 1.26 8.16
C GLY A 38 6.24 1.93 7.44
N TYR A 39 5.98 2.85 6.52
CA TYR A 39 7.01 3.60 5.79
C TYR A 39 6.96 5.08 6.15
N ARG A 40 8.07 5.78 5.86
CA ARG A 40 8.15 7.23 5.91
C ARG A 40 8.30 7.76 4.50
N TYR A 41 7.62 8.84 4.20
CA TYR A 41 7.74 9.52 2.92
C TYR A 41 8.59 10.77 3.11
N ILE A 42 9.69 10.85 2.39
CA ILE A 42 10.61 11.99 2.46
C ILE A 42 10.41 12.80 1.18
N PRO A 43 9.87 14.03 1.27
CA PRO A 43 9.64 14.86 0.10
C PRO A 43 10.93 15.22 -0.63
N ALA A 44 10.81 15.60 -1.90
CA ALA A 44 11.94 16.07 -2.69
C ALA A 44 12.59 17.29 -2.04
N GLY A 45 13.91 17.28 -1.93
CA GLY A 45 14.68 18.35 -1.30
C GLY A 45 14.79 18.25 0.22
N GLU A 46 14.10 17.29 0.84
CA GLU A 46 14.17 17.05 2.28
C GLU A 46 15.08 15.86 2.57
N SER A 47 15.49 15.74 3.84
CA SER A 47 16.26 14.58 4.28
C SER A 47 15.80 14.16 5.68
N TRP A 48 15.97 12.87 5.98
CA TRP A 48 15.65 12.31 7.27
C TRP A 48 16.76 11.36 7.72
N THR A 49 17.18 11.50 8.98
CA THR A 49 18.18 10.62 9.57
C THR A 49 17.49 9.59 10.46
N ARG A 50 17.64 8.33 10.12
CA ARG A 50 17.11 7.23 10.92
C ARG A 50 17.90 7.11 12.24
N PRO A 51 17.30 6.56 13.32
CA PRO A 51 18.02 6.41 14.59
C PRO A 51 19.32 5.63 14.54
N ASP A 52 19.51 4.77 13.52
CA ASP A 52 20.77 4.05 13.31
C ASP A 52 21.84 4.87 12.59
N GLY A 53 21.54 6.13 12.26
CA GLY A 53 22.48 7.04 11.63
C GLY A 53 22.44 7.06 10.12
N VAL A 54 21.61 6.24 9.49
CA VAL A 54 21.44 6.24 8.02
C VAL A 54 20.63 7.45 7.61
N VAL A 55 21.14 8.22 6.62
CA VAL A 55 20.46 9.39 6.07
C VAL A 55 19.76 9.03 4.79
N PHE A 56 18.49 9.39 4.69
CA PHE A 56 17.68 9.22 3.49
C PHE A 56 17.34 10.58 2.91
N THR A 57 17.50 10.73 1.61
CA THR A 57 17.26 12.00 0.90
C THR A 57 16.08 11.80 -0.07
N GLY A 58 15.11 12.71 -0.03
CA GLY A 58 13.92 12.63 -0.87
C GLY A 58 14.20 12.99 -2.35
N GLU A 59 13.25 12.68 -3.19
CA GLU A 59 11.99 12.01 -2.86
C GLU A 59 12.18 10.49 -2.74
N MET A 60 11.76 9.91 -1.63
CA MET A 60 11.83 8.46 -1.44
C MET A 60 10.92 8.01 -0.29
N ILE A 61 10.66 6.71 -0.21
CA ILE A 61 10.04 6.09 0.94
C ILE A 61 11.07 5.23 1.66
N ALA A 62 11.06 5.28 3.00
CA ALA A 62 12.00 4.53 3.84
C ALA A 62 11.22 3.75 4.90
N PRO A 63 11.50 2.45 5.10
CA PRO A 63 10.81 1.67 6.13
C PRO A 63 11.28 2.11 7.51
N TRP A 64 10.33 2.36 8.42
CA TRP A 64 10.62 2.60 9.82
C TRP A 64 10.30 1.37 10.69
N ARG A 65 9.55 0.41 10.14
CA ARG A 65 9.35 -0.92 10.72
C ARG A 65 10.23 -1.93 9.98
N ASP A 66 10.27 -3.15 10.49
CA ASP A 66 10.95 -4.24 9.78
C ASP A 66 10.33 -4.44 8.41
N TRP A 67 11.13 -4.22 7.36
CA TRP A 67 10.67 -4.33 5.98
C TRP A 67 10.10 -5.72 5.64
N ARG A 68 10.59 -6.77 6.34
CA ARG A 68 10.09 -8.14 6.15
C ARG A 68 8.65 -8.28 6.62
N THR A 69 8.31 -7.62 7.73
CA THR A 69 6.95 -7.57 8.25
C THR A 69 6.03 -6.80 7.28
N LEU A 70 6.52 -5.70 6.73
CA LEU A 70 5.77 -4.90 5.78
C LEU A 70 5.53 -5.66 4.47
N ASP A 71 6.55 -6.34 3.95
CA ASP A 71 6.42 -7.16 2.75
C ASP A 71 5.46 -8.33 2.97
N ALA A 72 5.47 -8.94 4.14
CA ALA A 72 4.55 -10.02 4.49
C ALA A 72 3.10 -9.50 4.53
N ALA A 73 2.86 -8.34 5.13
CA ALA A 73 1.55 -7.72 5.18
C ALA A 73 1.04 -7.40 3.76
N GLN A 74 1.90 -6.89 2.90
CA GLN A 74 1.55 -6.60 1.51
C GLN A 74 1.23 -7.87 0.73
N ARG A 75 2.01 -8.93 0.92
CA ARG A 75 1.75 -10.22 0.26
C ARG A 75 0.42 -10.82 0.70
N ASP A 76 0.09 -10.73 1.99
CA ASP A 76 -1.19 -11.21 2.50
C ASP A 76 -2.35 -10.40 1.91
N TYR A 77 -2.21 -9.10 1.81
CA TYR A 77 -3.20 -8.22 1.18
C TYR A 77 -3.40 -8.57 -0.30
N GLU A 78 -2.33 -8.75 -1.06
CA GLU A 78 -2.40 -9.14 -2.47
C GLU A 78 -3.05 -10.51 -2.64
N ARG A 79 -2.77 -11.44 -1.74
CA ARG A 79 -3.37 -12.78 -1.75
C ARG A 79 -4.88 -12.72 -1.50
N GLU A 80 -5.32 -11.86 -0.57
CA GLU A 80 -6.75 -11.66 -0.33
C GLU A 80 -7.45 -11.05 -1.54
N GLN A 81 -6.83 -10.08 -2.20
CA GLN A 81 -7.37 -9.49 -3.42
C GLN A 81 -7.48 -10.51 -4.55
N TYR A 82 -6.45 -11.33 -4.72
CA TYR A 82 -6.45 -12.39 -5.72
C TYR A 82 -7.53 -13.44 -5.43
N ALA A 83 -7.69 -13.84 -4.18
CA ALA A 83 -8.72 -14.80 -3.78
C ALA A 83 -10.13 -14.27 -4.05
N ALA A 84 -10.38 -12.98 -3.79
CA ALA A 84 -11.66 -12.35 -4.09
C ALA A 84 -11.95 -12.34 -5.60
N MET A 85 -10.95 -12.00 -6.41
CA MET A 85 -11.07 -12.02 -7.87
C MET A 85 -11.32 -13.44 -8.39
N SER A 86 -10.63 -14.44 -7.85
CA SER A 86 -10.82 -15.84 -8.24
C SER A 86 -12.21 -16.35 -7.90
N ALA A 87 -12.77 -15.93 -6.76
CA ALA A 87 -14.13 -16.29 -6.36
C ALA A 87 -15.17 -15.69 -7.34
N GLU A 88 -14.99 -14.45 -7.74
CA GLU A 88 -15.87 -13.80 -8.72
C GLU A 88 -15.82 -14.52 -10.08
N LEU A 89 -14.65 -14.92 -10.53
CA LEU A 89 -14.48 -15.66 -11.77
C LEU A 89 -15.16 -17.04 -11.69
N ALA A 90 -15.03 -17.74 -10.58
CA ALA A 90 -15.68 -19.02 -10.37
C ALA A 90 -17.20 -18.90 -10.42
N ASP A 91 -17.76 -17.86 -9.80
CA ASP A 91 -19.20 -17.60 -9.84
C ASP A 91 -19.69 -17.29 -11.27
N ALA A 92 -18.92 -16.51 -12.03
CA ALA A 92 -19.24 -16.20 -13.42
C ALA A 92 -19.23 -17.44 -14.30
N GLN A 93 -18.25 -18.33 -14.11
CA GLN A 93 -18.16 -19.60 -14.84
C GLN A 93 -19.33 -20.53 -14.51
N ALA A 94 -19.70 -20.63 -13.25
CA ALA A 94 -20.85 -21.43 -12.82
C ALA A 94 -22.14 -20.91 -13.45
N ALA A 95 -22.33 -19.60 -13.52
CA ALA A 95 -23.50 -19.00 -14.16
C ALA A 95 -23.55 -19.31 -15.67
N LEU A 96 -22.42 -19.29 -16.35
CA LEU A 96 -22.34 -19.66 -17.78
C LEU A 96 -22.66 -21.12 -18.02
N GLU A 97 -22.19 -22.02 -17.16
CA GLU A 97 -22.49 -23.44 -17.23
C GLU A 97 -23.99 -23.71 -17.04
N MET A 98 -24.64 -23.00 -16.11
CA MET A 98 -26.07 -23.10 -15.89
C MET A 98 -26.90 -22.66 -17.09
N LEU A 99 -26.35 -21.74 -17.90
CA LEU A 99 -27.00 -21.29 -19.16
C LEU A 99 -26.72 -22.22 -20.32
N GLY A 100 -25.95 -23.30 -20.13
CA GLY A 100 -25.63 -24.25 -21.18
C GLY A 100 -24.45 -23.82 -22.08
N VAL A 101 -23.66 -22.85 -21.64
CA VAL A 101 -22.46 -22.39 -22.33
C VAL A 101 -21.24 -23.01 -21.69
N THR A 102 -20.41 -23.65 -22.49
CA THR A 102 -19.16 -24.23 -21.99
C THR A 102 -17.99 -23.32 -22.38
N PRO A 103 -17.08 -22.97 -21.42
CA PRO A 103 -16.03 -21.98 -21.66
C PRO A 103 -14.95 -22.42 -22.62
N ASP A 104 -14.80 -23.71 -22.87
CA ASP A 104 -13.77 -24.31 -23.69
C ASP A 104 -14.19 -24.62 -25.14
N GLU A 105 -15.33 -24.12 -25.55
CA GLU A 105 -15.82 -24.26 -26.94
C GLU A 105 -15.68 -22.96 -27.77
#